data_08d1fc5702a468a6d8da72c254a47e1f
#
_entry.id   08d1fc5702a468a6d8da72c254a47e1f
#
_cell.length_a   1.000
_cell.length_b   1.000
_cell.length_c   1.000
_cell.angle_alpha   90.00
_cell.angle_beta   90.00
_cell.angle_gamma   90.00
#
_symmetry.space_group_name_H-M   'P 1'
#
loop_
_entity.id
_entity.type
_entity.pdbx_description
1 polymer ?
#
loop_
_entity_poly.entity_id
_entity_poly.type
_entity_poly.pdbx_seq_one_letter_code
_entity_poly.pdbx_strand_id
1 'polypeptide(L)'
;MSVLISPSLLSADFLNLQREAEMINVSEADWLHIDVMDGIFVPNISFGFPVLNAVAKVLKKPLDVHYMIEHPENYIRQTADSGAMLMTVHYEAVRHLHRTVQEIHAAGMK
;
A
#
# COMPACT_ATOMS: atom_id res chain seq x y z
N MET A 1 13.54 21.61 3.16
CA MET A 1 12.46 20.62 2.99
C MET A 1 12.92 19.58 1.98
N SER A 2 12.96 18.33 2.35
CA SER A 2 13.32 17.24 1.44
C SER A 2 12.08 16.66 0.77
N VAL A 3 12.25 16.18 -0.46
CA VAL A 3 11.21 15.44 -1.17
C VAL A 3 11.32 13.97 -0.81
N LEU A 4 10.20 13.33 -0.53
CA LEU A 4 10.13 11.88 -0.31
C LEU A 4 9.84 11.17 -1.63
N ILE A 5 10.54 10.08 -1.88
CA ILE A 5 10.39 9.29 -3.09
C ILE A 5 9.80 7.94 -2.74
N SER A 6 8.64 7.63 -3.34
CA SER A 6 7.90 6.39 -3.11
C SER A 6 7.58 5.71 -4.45
N PRO A 7 8.51 4.93 -5.01
CA PRO A 7 8.28 4.24 -6.28
C PRO A 7 7.19 3.19 -6.14
N SER A 8 6.41 2.99 -7.22
CA SER A 8 5.28 2.07 -7.22
C SER A 8 5.72 0.64 -7.57
N LEU A 9 5.30 -0.32 -6.77
CA LEU A 9 5.47 -1.74 -7.03
C LEU A 9 4.78 -2.18 -8.33
N LEU A 10 3.74 -1.47 -8.76
CA LEU A 10 3.03 -1.77 -10.00
C LEU A 10 3.93 -1.69 -11.23
N SER A 11 5.01 -0.89 -11.16
CA SER A 11 6.01 -0.75 -12.22
C SER A 11 7.11 -1.81 -12.17
N ALA A 12 7.08 -2.71 -11.20
CA ALA A 12 8.12 -3.71 -11.00
C ALA A 12 7.95 -4.92 -11.93
N ASP A 13 9.02 -5.74 -12.01
CA ASP A 13 8.95 -7.05 -12.66
C ASP A 13 8.35 -8.06 -11.68
N PHE A 14 7.11 -8.45 -11.90
CA PHE A 14 6.37 -9.34 -11.01
C PHE A 14 6.90 -10.77 -10.97
N LEU A 15 7.68 -11.19 -11.97
CA LEU A 15 8.36 -12.48 -11.93
C LEU A 15 9.58 -12.48 -11.02
N ASN A 16 10.04 -11.31 -10.57
CA ASN A 16 11.25 -11.14 -9.77
C ASN A 16 11.03 -10.15 -8.61
N LEU A 17 9.91 -10.27 -7.91
CA LEU A 17 9.53 -9.33 -6.84
C LEU A 17 10.55 -9.25 -5.72
N GLN A 18 11.16 -10.38 -5.34
CA GLN A 18 12.21 -10.38 -4.31
C GLN A 18 13.36 -9.47 -4.71
N ARG A 19 13.88 -9.63 -5.92
CA ARG A 19 14.97 -8.79 -6.44
C ARG A 19 14.59 -7.33 -6.53
N GLU A 20 13.35 -7.04 -6.93
CA GLU A 20 12.84 -5.67 -7.00
C GLU A 20 12.77 -5.03 -5.59
N ALA A 21 12.29 -5.77 -4.59
CA ALA A 21 12.26 -5.29 -3.20
C ALA A 21 13.67 -5.08 -2.64
N GLU A 22 14.60 -5.97 -2.93
CA GLU A 22 16.00 -5.85 -2.52
C GLU A 22 16.66 -4.62 -3.17
N MET A 23 16.35 -4.35 -4.43
CA MET A 23 16.84 -3.16 -5.14
C MET A 23 16.32 -1.88 -4.47
N ILE A 24 15.05 -1.84 -4.09
CA ILE A 24 14.46 -0.71 -3.35
C ILE A 24 15.18 -0.51 -2.01
N ASN A 25 15.50 -1.59 -1.30
CA ASN A 25 16.20 -1.51 0.00
C ASN A 25 17.53 -0.77 -0.07
N VAL A 26 18.26 -0.92 -1.17
CA VAL A 26 19.59 -0.28 -1.36
C VAL A 26 19.51 1.02 -2.16
N SER A 27 18.35 1.38 -2.67
CA SER A 27 18.14 2.61 -3.43
C SER A 27 17.98 3.82 -2.51
N GLU A 28 17.89 5.01 -3.10
CA GLU A 28 17.58 6.26 -2.40
C GLU A 28 16.09 6.47 -2.15
N ALA A 29 15.23 5.51 -2.53
CA ALA A 29 13.80 5.59 -2.26
C ALA A 29 13.52 5.61 -0.75
N ASP A 30 12.55 6.41 -0.35
CA ASP A 30 12.17 6.54 1.07
C ASP A 30 11.16 5.47 1.47
N TRP A 31 10.21 5.18 0.58
CA TRP A 31 9.12 4.23 0.82
C TRP A 31 8.94 3.33 -0.41
N LEU A 32 8.09 2.32 -0.30
CA LEU A 32 7.56 1.59 -1.45
C LEU A 32 6.06 1.81 -1.53
N HIS A 33 5.59 2.31 -2.68
CA HIS A 33 4.18 2.60 -2.94
C HIS A 33 3.49 1.37 -3.49
N ILE A 34 2.36 1.00 -2.89
CA ILE A 34 1.56 -0.18 -3.23
C ILE A 34 0.21 0.29 -3.75
N ASP A 35 -0.06 0.09 -5.04
CA ASP A 35 -1.33 0.44 -5.67
C ASP A 35 -2.25 -0.77 -5.75
N VAL A 36 -3.28 -0.80 -4.91
CA VAL A 36 -4.28 -1.88 -4.89
C VAL A 36 -5.52 -1.43 -5.64
N MET A 37 -5.88 -2.17 -6.68
CA MET A 37 -7.00 -1.89 -7.57
C MET A 37 -7.93 -3.09 -7.67
N ASP A 38 -9.25 -2.86 -7.64
CA ASP A 38 -10.27 -3.92 -7.61
C ASP A 38 -11.04 -4.14 -8.92
N GLY A 39 -10.79 -3.32 -9.94
CA GLY A 39 -11.52 -3.39 -11.19
C GLY A 39 -12.95 -2.84 -11.14
N ILE A 40 -13.35 -2.24 -10.02
CA ILE A 40 -14.66 -1.63 -9.81
C ILE A 40 -14.52 -0.12 -9.65
N PHE A 41 -13.76 0.31 -8.65
CA PHE A 41 -13.48 1.72 -8.41
C PHE A 41 -12.63 2.32 -9.53
N VAL A 42 -11.69 1.52 -10.07
CA VAL A 42 -10.88 1.85 -11.26
C VAL A 42 -10.96 0.69 -12.25
N PRO A 43 -10.78 0.92 -13.57
CA PRO A 43 -10.96 -0.11 -14.61
C PRO A 43 -9.72 -1.01 -14.74
N ASN A 44 -9.11 -1.42 -13.67
CA ASN A 44 -7.95 -2.30 -13.64
C ASN A 44 -7.93 -3.11 -12.35
N ILE A 45 -7.32 -4.29 -12.40
CA ILE A 45 -7.07 -5.13 -11.22
C ILE A 45 -5.56 -5.26 -11.07
N SER A 46 -5.03 -4.93 -9.89
CA SER A 46 -3.59 -5.05 -9.65
C SER A 46 -3.25 -6.31 -8.84
N PHE A 47 -3.21 -6.22 -7.53
CA PHE A 47 -2.83 -7.30 -6.63
C PHE A 47 -3.35 -7.00 -5.23
N GLY A 48 -3.19 -7.95 -4.32
CA GLY A 48 -3.67 -7.83 -2.96
C GLY A 48 -2.66 -8.37 -1.93
N PHE A 49 -3.17 -8.90 -0.83
CA PHE A 49 -2.39 -9.29 0.33
C PHE A 49 -1.33 -10.36 0.08
N PRO A 50 -1.53 -11.37 -0.78
CA PRO A 50 -0.45 -12.32 -1.05
C PRO A 50 0.83 -11.66 -1.54
N VAL A 51 0.71 -10.67 -2.42
CA VAL A 51 1.86 -9.91 -2.93
C VAL A 51 2.39 -8.97 -1.85
N LEU A 52 1.50 -8.22 -1.19
CA LEU A 52 1.86 -7.27 -0.15
C LEU A 52 2.63 -7.95 0.98
N ASN A 53 2.12 -9.07 1.47
CA ASN A 53 2.75 -9.81 2.56
C ASN A 53 4.07 -10.45 2.13
N ALA A 54 4.18 -10.93 0.90
CA ALA A 54 5.42 -11.49 0.38
C ALA A 54 6.52 -10.43 0.29
N VAL A 55 6.20 -9.26 -0.27
CA VAL A 55 7.12 -8.15 -0.39
C VAL A 55 7.53 -7.60 0.98
N ALA A 56 6.60 -7.52 1.91
CA ALA A 56 6.86 -7.04 3.27
C ALA A 56 7.91 -7.86 4.02
N LYS A 57 8.06 -9.15 3.70
CA LYS A 57 9.10 -10.00 4.31
C LYS A 57 10.51 -9.63 3.89
N VAL A 58 10.67 -9.06 2.71
CA VAL A 58 11.97 -8.72 2.13
C VAL A 58 12.29 -7.23 2.30
N LEU A 59 11.27 -6.40 2.20
CA LEU A 59 11.42 -4.95 2.22
C LEU A 59 11.82 -4.46 3.62
N LYS A 60 12.81 -3.56 3.66
CA LYS A 60 13.30 -2.90 4.89
C LYS A 60 12.84 -1.44 5.00
N LYS A 61 12.11 -0.96 4.02
CA LYS A 61 11.59 0.41 3.98
C LYS A 61 10.09 0.41 4.24
N PRO A 62 9.51 1.54 4.67
CA PRO A 62 8.07 1.62 4.93
C PRO A 62 7.22 1.34 3.70
N LEU A 63 6.08 0.70 3.93
CA LEU A 63 5.05 0.47 2.93
C LEU A 63 4.03 1.60 2.95
N ASP A 64 3.82 2.20 1.81
CA ASP A 64 2.84 3.25 1.54
C ASP A 64 1.73 2.65 0.67
N VAL A 65 0.62 2.26 1.29
CA VAL A 65 -0.44 1.50 0.61
C VAL A 65 -1.58 2.41 0.17
N HIS A 66 -1.85 2.42 -1.13
CA HIS A 66 -2.89 3.22 -1.77
C HIS A 66 -3.99 2.31 -2.30
N TYR A 67 -5.18 2.45 -1.74
CA TYR A 67 -6.34 1.65 -2.13
C TYR A 67 -7.23 2.39 -3.13
N MET A 68 -7.28 1.88 -4.34
CA MET A 68 -8.22 2.28 -5.38
C MET A 68 -9.29 1.19 -5.51
N ILE A 69 -10.02 0.97 -4.42
CA ILE A 69 -11.04 -0.07 -4.31
C ILE A 69 -12.29 0.48 -3.64
N GLU A 70 -13.42 -0.19 -3.84
CA GLU A 70 -14.61 0.08 -3.06
C GLU A 70 -14.47 -0.55 -1.67
N HIS A 71 -15.02 0.12 -0.66
CA HIS A 71 -15.01 -0.33 0.73
C HIS A 71 -13.64 -0.66 1.30
N PRO A 72 -12.63 0.24 1.17
CA PRO A 72 -11.30 -0.02 1.71
C PRO A 72 -11.29 -0.17 3.22
N GLU A 73 -12.28 0.35 3.92
CA GLU A 73 -12.44 0.25 5.38
C GLU A 73 -12.51 -1.21 5.86
N ASN A 74 -12.89 -2.14 4.98
CA ASN A 74 -12.94 -3.57 5.31
C ASN A 74 -11.54 -4.19 5.45
N TYR A 75 -10.48 -3.49 5.03
CA TYR A 75 -9.12 -4.04 4.95
C TYR A 75 -8.12 -3.33 5.85
N ILE A 76 -8.56 -2.44 6.72
CA ILE A 76 -7.66 -1.66 7.61
C ILE A 76 -6.83 -2.59 8.47
N ARG A 77 -7.44 -3.59 9.10
CA ARG A 77 -6.74 -4.51 9.99
C ARG A 77 -5.68 -5.32 9.24
N GLN A 78 -6.04 -5.89 8.09
CA GLN A 78 -5.11 -6.68 7.28
C GLN A 78 -3.95 -5.83 6.78
N THR A 79 -4.21 -4.56 6.42
CA THR A 79 -3.19 -3.62 5.98
C THR A 79 -2.20 -3.32 7.11
N ALA A 80 -2.70 -3.06 8.32
CA ALA A 80 -1.86 -2.86 9.50
C ALA A 80 -1.03 -4.10 9.82
N ASP A 81 -1.65 -5.27 9.74
CA ASP A 81 -0.98 -6.54 10.03
C ASP A 81 0.14 -6.87 9.02
N SER A 82 0.05 -6.35 7.80
CA SER A 82 1.13 -6.48 6.82
C SER A 82 2.33 -5.56 7.11
N GLY A 83 2.23 -4.69 8.09
CA GLY A 83 3.29 -3.76 8.48
C GLY A 83 3.27 -2.43 7.73
N ALA A 84 2.16 -2.07 7.09
CA ALA A 84 2.04 -0.80 6.39
C ALA A 84 2.19 0.38 7.35
N MET A 85 2.92 1.39 6.91
CA MET A 85 3.08 2.66 7.64
C MET A 85 1.92 3.61 7.36
N LEU A 86 1.42 3.61 6.14
CA LEU A 86 0.46 4.57 5.66
C LEU A 86 -0.59 3.87 4.80
N MET A 87 -1.85 4.29 4.95
CA MET A 87 -2.97 3.77 4.15
C MET A 87 -3.75 4.94 3.56
N THR A 88 -3.73 5.03 2.23
CA THR A 88 -4.48 6.05 1.49
C THR A 88 -5.76 5.45 0.94
N VAL A 89 -6.88 6.14 1.19
CA VAL A 89 -8.20 5.77 0.65
C VAL A 89 -8.77 6.94 -0.12
N HIS A 90 -9.70 6.67 -1.04
CA HIS A 90 -10.39 7.71 -1.78
C HIS A 90 -11.67 8.12 -1.07
N TYR A 91 -11.86 9.42 -0.97
CA TYR A 91 -13.08 10.01 -0.42
C TYR A 91 -14.36 9.40 -1.04
N GLU A 92 -14.34 9.21 -2.36
CA GLU A 92 -15.49 8.71 -3.12
C GLU A 92 -15.80 7.23 -2.83
N ALA A 93 -14.82 6.48 -2.31
CA ALA A 93 -14.94 5.04 -2.09
C ALA A 93 -15.39 4.66 -0.68
N VAL A 94 -15.40 5.60 0.25
CA VAL A 94 -15.75 5.35 1.65
C VAL A 94 -17.05 6.05 2.04
N ARG A 95 -17.88 5.34 2.79
CA ARG A 95 -19.17 5.87 3.24
C ARG A 95 -19.03 6.87 4.38
N HIS A 96 -18.13 6.58 5.32
CA HIS A 96 -17.87 7.38 6.52
C HIS A 96 -16.39 7.70 6.62
N LEU A 97 -15.93 8.71 5.86
CA LEU A 97 -14.52 9.04 5.77
C LEU A 97 -13.88 9.34 7.12
N HIS A 98 -14.52 10.14 7.94
CA HIS A 98 -13.98 10.52 9.25
C HIS A 98 -13.74 9.28 10.13
N ARG A 99 -14.70 8.38 10.17
CA ARG A 99 -14.59 7.11 10.91
C ARG A 99 -13.47 6.25 10.35
N THR A 100 -13.37 6.14 9.04
CA THR A 100 -12.32 5.36 8.38
C THR A 100 -10.94 5.89 8.72
N VAL A 101 -10.74 7.21 8.69
CA VAL A 101 -9.47 7.84 9.08
C VAL A 101 -9.14 7.55 10.54
N GLN A 102 -10.12 7.64 11.43
CA GLN A 102 -9.92 7.31 12.85
C GLN A 102 -9.50 5.84 13.04
N GLU A 103 -10.13 4.93 12.32
CA GLU A 103 -9.81 3.50 12.39
C GLU A 103 -8.40 3.22 11.85
N ILE A 104 -7.98 3.89 10.78
CA ILE A 104 -6.61 3.80 10.26
C ILE A 104 -5.59 4.25 11.31
N HIS A 105 -5.83 5.39 11.94
CA HIS A 105 -4.95 5.89 13.00
C HIS A 105 -4.95 4.98 14.23
N ALA A 106 -6.10 4.45 14.61
CA ALA A 106 -6.20 3.50 15.73
C ALA A 106 -5.46 2.18 15.47
N ALA A 107 -5.31 1.81 14.20
CA ALA A 107 -4.53 0.63 13.79
C ALA A 107 -3.01 0.89 13.72
N GLY A 108 -2.57 2.11 14.01
CA GLY A 108 -1.15 2.49 14.03
C GLY A 108 -0.60 3.03 12.72
N MET A 109 -1.44 3.25 11.74
CA MET A 109 -1.04 3.81 10.44
C MET A 109 -1.36 5.30 10.33
N LYS A 110 -0.76 5.97 9.34
CA LYS A 110 -1.09 7.33 8.94
C LYS A 110 -2.08 7.32 7.80
#